data_52f482d12b5d8069d8fff21312b33888
#
_entry.id   52f482d12b5d8069d8fff21312b33888
#
_cell.length_a   1.000
_cell.length_b   1.000
_cell.length_c   1.000
_cell.angle_alpha   90.00
_cell.angle_beta   90.00
_cell.angle_gamma   90.00
#
_symmetry.space_group_name_H-M   'P 1'
#
loop_
_entity.id
_entity.type
_entity.pdbx_description
1 polymer ?
#
loop_
_entity_poly.entity_id
_entity_poly.type
_entity_poly.pdbx_seq_one_letter_code
_entity_poly.pdbx_strand_id
1 'polypeptide(L)'
;STLNSIAFFGEVANQLMEDNDKARPVLSRMSTHAKEVVESMSDIVWSLNSKNDSFVHLVDRLQSFATNLLEPKGCQIDFHRPANIQDIKPETEQRRNLYLILKEAINNSAKYAEASRFWVHFDIRGNELSIEVGDNGKGFDMAKESTGNGLESMQARAKNMSANRSASRQD
;
A
#
# COMPACT_ATOMS: atom_id res chain seq x y z
N SER A 1 17.04 12.87 7.10
CA SER A 1 15.90 13.70 7.48
C SER A 1 15.53 13.46 8.93
N THR A 2 14.94 14.44 9.60
CA THR A 2 14.64 14.44 11.04
C THR A 2 13.79 13.24 11.48
N LEU A 3 12.84 12.79 10.65
CA LEU A 3 12.00 11.62 10.93
C LEU A 3 12.79 10.30 10.91
N ASN A 4 13.73 10.15 9.97
CA ASN A 4 14.62 8.98 9.97
C ASN A 4 15.51 8.97 11.23
N SER A 5 15.92 10.14 11.71
CA SER A 5 16.68 10.24 12.96
C SER A 5 15.83 9.83 14.17
N ILE A 6 14.56 10.20 14.22
CA ILE A 6 13.64 9.78 15.30
C ILE A 6 13.47 8.25 15.32
N ALA A 7 13.26 7.63 14.15
CA ALA A 7 13.18 6.17 14.04
C ALA A 7 14.48 5.50 14.49
N PHE A 8 15.62 6.01 14.04
CA PHE A 8 16.94 5.52 14.42
C PHE A 8 17.23 5.66 15.94
N PHE A 9 16.96 6.83 16.51
CA PHE A 9 17.15 7.05 17.96
C PHE A 9 16.22 6.19 18.80
N GLY A 10 14.96 5.94 18.35
CA GLY A 10 14.05 5.00 19.00
C GLY A 10 14.59 3.57 19.01
N GLU A 11 15.24 3.17 17.92
CA GLU A 11 15.84 1.83 17.80
C GLU A 11 17.09 1.67 18.66
N VAL A 12 17.97 2.68 18.67
CA VAL A 12 19.15 2.74 19.56
C VAL A 12 18.74 2.76 21.03
N ALA A 13 17.76 3.57 21.41
CA ALA A 13 17.27 3.60 22.79
C ALA A 13 16.70 2.24 23.20
N ASN A 14 15.98 1.55 22.31
CA ASN A 14 15.44 0.22 22.56
C ASN A 14 16.54 -0.84 22.78
N GLN A 15 17.68 -0.72 22.07
CA GLN A 15 18.85 -1.61 22.25
C GLN A 15 19.62 -1.34 23.54
N LEU A 16 19.71 -0.08 23.97
CA LEU A 16 20.48 0.35 25.14
C LEU A 16 19.75 0.11 26.47
N MET A 17 18.44 -0.16 26.44
CA MET A 17 17.64 -0.40 27.65
C MET A 17 17.59 -1.88 27.98
N GLU A 18 18.64 -2.40 28.59
CA GLU A 18 18.72 -3.81 28.98
C GLU A 18 17.77 -4.21 30.13
N ASP A 19 17.25 -3.26 30.91
CA ASP A 19 16.61 -3.58 32.20
C ASP A 19 15.27 -2.88 32.48
N ASN A 20 14.60 -2.30 31.49
CA ASN A 20 13.30 -1.65 31.74
C ASN A 20 12.18 -2.19 30.83
N ASP A 21 11.62 -3.33 31.22
CA ASP A 21 10.57 -4.06 30.49
C ASP A 21 9.35 -3.20 30.08
N LYS A 22 9.09 -2.10 30.77
CA LYS A 22 7.95 -1.23 30.47
C LYS A 22 8.25 -0.18 29.39
N ALA A 23 9.48 0.30 29.28
CA ALA A 23 9.85 1.33 28.31
C ALA A 23 10.14 0.74 26.92
N ARG A 24 10.68 -0.47 26.85
CA ARG A 24 10.99 -1.15 25.59
C ARG A 24 9.79 -1.27 24.63
N PRO A 25 8.58 -1.69 25.05
CA PRO A 25 7.42 -1.72 24.15
C PRO A 25 7.01 -0.34 23.63
N VAL A 26 7.16 0.70 24.47
CA VAL A 26 6.85 2.08 24.07
C VAL A 26 7.82 2.59 23.02
N LEU A 27 9.13 2.40 23.22
CA LEU A 27 10.16 2.77 22.26
C LEU A 27 10.05 2.00 20.95
N SER A 28 9.72 0.71 21.01
CA SER A 28 9.46 -0.09 19.83
C SER A 28 8.28 0.44 19.03
N ARG A 29 7.17 0.80 19.68
CA ARG A 29 6.02 1.44 19.02
C ARG A 29 6.38 2.79 18.42
N MET A 30 7.13 3.62 19.13
CA MET A 30 7.60 4.91 18.59
C MET A 30 8.45 4.74 17.33
N SER A 31 9.41 3.80 17.34
CA SER A 31 10.22 3.49 16.18
C SER A 31 9.38 3.01 14.99
N THR A 32 8.40 2.12 15.23
CA THR A 32 7.48 1.63 14.22
C THR A 32 6.65 2.76 13.63
N HIS A 33 6.02 3.59 14.47
CA HIS A 33 5.22 4.72 13.99
C HIS A 33 6.04 5.74 13.23
N ALA A 34 7.27 6.04 13.68
CA ALA A 34 8.16 6.94 12.96
C ALA A 34 8.52 6.40 11.56
N LYS A 35 8.80 5.10 11.44
CA LYS A 35 9.04 4.44 10.14
C LYS A 35 7.80 4.53 9.23
N GLU A 36 6.61 4.25 9.75
CA GLU A 36 5.33 4.34 9.01
C GLU A 36 5.07 5.76 8.49
N VAL A 37 5.35 6.78 9.29
CA VAL A 37 5.22 8.19 8.87
C VAL A 37 6.21 8.52 7.75
N VAL A 38 7.47 8.12 7.87
CA VAL A 38 8.48 8.32 6.82
C VAL A 38 8.09 7.64 5.51
N GLU A 39 7.60 6.41 5.57
CA GLU A 39 7.10 5.69 4.40
C GLU A 39 5.91 6.40 3.76
N SER A 40 4.94 6.82 4.58
CA SER A 40 3.76 7.54 4.10
C SER A 40 4.12 8.86 3.40
N MET A 41 5.08 9.61 3.97
CA MET A 41 5.60 10.82 3.33
C MET A 41 6.34 10.52 2.03
N SER A 42 7.15 9.47 1.99
CA SER A 42 7.83 9.03 0.78
C SER A 42 6.84 8.65 -0.33
N ASP A 43 5.75 7.98 0.02
CA ASP A 43 4.69 7.63 -0.93
C ASP A 43 3.96 8.85 -1.49
N ILE A 44 3.69 9.85 -0.63
CA ILE A 44 3.09 11.11 -1.07
C ILE A 44 4.03 11.84 -2.04
N VAL A 45 5.30 12.01 -1.67
CA VAL A 45 6.30 12.68 -2.52
C VAL A 45 6.45 11.95 -3.85
N TRP A 46 6.50 10.63 -3.83
CA TRP A 46 6.60 9.84 -5.06
C TRP A 46 5.37 10.01 -5.95
N SER A 47 4.16 10.01 -5.37
CA SER A 47 2.90 10.12 -6.11
C SER A 47 2.68 11.50 -6.74
N LEU A 48 3.30 12.53 -6.18
CA LEU A 48 3.22 13.91 -6.70
C LEU A 48 4.33 14.23 -7.73
N ASN A 49 5.33 13.36 -7.88
CA ASN A 49 6.41 13.60 -8.82
C ASN A 49 5.96 13.27 -10.24
N SER A 50 5.92 14.28 -11.11
CA SER A 50 5.53 14.15 -12.53
C SER A 50 6.42 13.20 -13.34
N LYS A 51 7.66 12.96 -12.92
CA LYS A 51 8.52 11.93 -13.54
C LYS A 51 7.97 10.51 -13.40
N ASN A 52 7.06 10.30 -12.46
CA ASN A 52 6.40 9.02 -12.18
C ASN A 52 4.99 8.93 -12.80
N ASP A 53 4.65 9.80 -13.77
CA ASP A 53 3.31 9.87 -14.36
C ASP A 53 2.93 8.61 -15.17
N SER A 54 3.90 7.78 -15.53
CA SER A 54 3.62 6.50 -16.19
C SER A 54 2.93 5.52 -15.24
N PHE A 55 1.80 4.98 -15.71
CA PHE A 55 1.09 3.91 -14.98
C PHE A 55 1.95 2.65 -14.82
N VAL A 56 2.84 2.39 -15.78
CA VAL A 56 3.81 1.29 -15.72
C VAL A 56 4.70 1.43 -14.49
N HIS A 57 5.23 2.62 -14.22
CA HIS A 57 6.08 2.87 -13.04
C HIS A 57 5.33 2.63 -11.72
N LEU A 58 4.03 2.95 -11.67
CA LEU A 58 3.19 2.65 -10.52
C LEU A 58 3.10 1.15 -10.28
N VAL A 59 2.81 0.39 -11.34
CA VAL A 59 2.68 -1.07 -11.26
C VAL A 59 4.01 -1.73 -10.89
N ASP A 60 5.13 -1.30 -11.51
CA ASP A 60 6.47 -1.81 -11.19
C ASP A 60 6.85 -1.56 -9.72
N ARG A 61 6.51 -0.36 -9.19
CA ARG A 61 6.74 -0.04 -7.77
C ARG A 61 5.92 -0.93 -6.84
N LEU A 62 4.63 -1.14 -7.16
CA LEU A 62 3.76 -2.02 -6.37
C LEU A 62 4.23 -3.47 -6.41
N GLN A 63 4.63 -3.95 -7.58
CA GLN A 63 5.18 -5.29 -7.73
C GLN A 63 6.45 -5.47 -6.90
N SER A 64 7.39 -4.53 -6.98
CA SER A 64 8.61 -4.54 -6.16
C SER A 64 8.29 -4.49 -4.66
N PHE A 65 7.31 -3.70 -4.25
CA PHE A 65 6.87 -3.63 -2.86
C PHE A 65 6.27 -4.96 -2.38
N ALA A 66 5.40 -5.59 -3.18
CA ALA A 66 4.81 -6.89 -2.87
C ALA A 66 5.90 -7.98 -2.77
N THR A 67 6.82 -8.02 -3.73
CA THR A 67 7.95 -8.96 -3.76
C THR A 67 8.78 -8.87 -2.48
N ASN A 68 9.20 -7.67 -2.12
CA ASN A 68 10.03 -7.47 -0.93
C ASN A 68 9.32 -7.85 0.39
N LEU A 69 7.99 -7.74 0.42
CA LEU A 69 7.22 -7.94 1.64
C LEU A 69 6.67 -9.38 1.79
N LEU A 70 6.29 -10.02 0.67
CA LEU A 70 5.57 -11.30 0.67
C LEU A 70 6.46 -12.50 0.33
N GLU A 71 7.44 -12.37 -0.58
CA GLU A 71 8.34 -13.49 -0.92
C GLU A 71 9.13 -14.03 0.27
N PRO A 72 9.68 -13.20 1.20
CA PRO A 72 10.35 -13.71 2.38
C PRO A 72 9.45 -14.53 3.31
N LYS A 73 8.13 -14.41 3.13
CA LYS A 73 7.11 -15.19 3.86
C LYS A 73 6.67 -16.47 3.12
N GLY A 74 7.31 -16.80 2.00
CA GLY A 74 6.97 -17.95 1.16
C GLY A 74 5.73 -17.77 0.30
N CYS A 75 5.26 -16.52 0.11
CA CYS A 75 4.09 -16.22 -0.70
C CYS A 75 4.49 -16.02 -2.17
N GLN A 76 3.86 -16.77 -3.08
CA GLN A 76 4.00 -16.58 -4.52
C GLN A 76 3.22 -15.34 -4.97
N ILE A 77 3.82 -14.54 -5.86
CA ILE A 77 3.25 -13.27 -6.31
C ILE A 77 2.95 -13.35 -7.81
N ASP A 78 1.72 -13.00 -8.16
CA ASP A 78 1.23 -12.97 -9.54
C ASP A 78 0.75 -11.55 -9.89
N PHE A 79 1.52 -10.85 -10.74
CA PHE A 79 1.15 -9.55 -11.29
C PHE A 79 0.86 -9.70 -12.78
N HIS A 80 -0.43 -9.75 -13.12
CA HIS A 80 -0.84 -9.78 -14.52
C HIS A 80 -1.17 -8.36 -15.01
N ARG A 81 -0.56 -7.98 -16.15
CA ARG A 81 -0.78 -6.68 -16.80
C ARG A 81 -0.98 -6.87 -18.31
N PRO A 82 -1.98 -6.20 -18.91
CA PRO A 82 -2.17 -6.25 -20.35
C PRO A 82 -1.06 -5.51 -21.09
N ALA A 83 -0.82 -5.90 -22.36
CA ALA A 83 0.25 -5.34 -23.18
C ALA A 83 0.14 -3.81 -23.40
N ASN A 84 -1.07 -3.27 -23.33
CA ASN A 84 -1.36 -1.85 -23.55
C ASN A 84 -1.50 -1.03 -22.25
N ILE A 85 -0.98 -1.53 -21.12
CA ILE A 85 -1.06 -0.84 -19.83
C ILE A 85 -0.37 0.53 -19.83
N GLN A 86 0.63 0.75 -20.71
CA GLN A 86 1.30 2.04 -20.90
C GLN A 86 0.40 3.15 -21.45
N ASP A 87 -0.74 2.79 -22.07
CA ASP A 87 -1.70 3.75 -22.63
C ASP A 87 -2.59 4.36 -21.56
N ILE A 88 -2.61 3.77 -20.36
CA ILE A 88 -3.35 4.26 -19.21
C ILE A 88 -2.65 5.48 -18.62
N LYS A 89 -3.37 6.59 -18.58
CA LYS A 89 -2.90 7.88 -18.03
C LYS A 89 -3.86 8.37 -16.95
N PRO A 90 -3.77 7.82 -15.73
CA PRO A 90 -4.62 8.28 -14.64
C PRO A 90 -4.22 9.69 -14.22
N GLU A 91 -5.19 10.48 -13.78
CA GLU A 91 -4.92 11.74 -13.11
C GLU A 91 -4.07 11.52 -11.84
N THR A 92 -3.35 12.57 -11.41
CA THR A 92 -2.44 12.48 -10.25
C THR A 92 -3.16 11.97 -8.99
N GLU A 93 -4.38 12.42 -8.75
CA GLU A 93 -5.18 11.98 -7.60
C GLU A 93 -5.62 10.52 -7.72
N GLN A 94 -6.06 10.09 -8.90
CA GLN A 94 -6.44 8.70 -9.17
C GLN A 94 -5.24 7.77 -8.98
N ARG A 95 -4.09 8.14 -9.54
CA ARG A 95 -2.84 7.39 -9.40
C ARG A 95 -2.44 7.23 -7.93
N ARG A 96 -2.51 8.32 -7.16
CA ARG A 96 -2.22 8.30 -5.72
C ARG A 96 -3.18 7.39 -4.97
N ASN A 97 -4.48 7.54 -5.18
CA ASN A 97 -5.49 6.73 -4.50
C ASN A 97 -5.33 5.25 -4.82
N LEU A 98 -5.12 4.92 -6.09
CA LEU A 98 -4.88 3.55 -6.53
C LEU A 98 -3.63 2.95 -5.88
N TYR A 99 -2.51 3.70 -5.89
CA TYR A 99 -1.28 3.25 -5.23
C TYR A 99 -1.50 2.94 -3.75
N LEU A 100 -2.20 3.83 -3.03
CA LEU A 100 -2.44 3.65 -1.60
C LEU A 100 -3.41 2.50 -1.31
N ILE A 101 -4.43 2.28 -2.15
CA ILE A 101 -5.34 1.14 -2.04
C ILE A 101 -4.57 -0.18 -2.20
N LEU A 102 -3.79 -0.31 -3.27
CA LEU A 102 -3.06 -1.54 -3.56
C LEU A 102 -1.94 -1.78 -2.53
N LYS A 103 -1.24 -0.73 -2.10
CA LYS A 103 -0.24 -0.85 -1.02
C LYS A 103 -0.87 -1.35 0.28
N GLU A 104 -2.04 -0.84 0.65
CA GLU A 104 -2.77 -1.30 1.84
C GLU A 104 -3.22 -2.75 1.71
N ALA A 105 -3.70 -3.17 0.54
CA ALA A 105 -4.06 -4.56 0.29
C ALA A 105 -2.85 -5.51 0.43
N ILE A 106 -1.68 -5.13 -0.10
CA ILE A 106 -0.43 -5.88 0.05
C ILE A 106 -0.03 -5.98 1.53
N ASN A 107 -0.10 -4.87 2.27
CA ASN A 107 0.20 -4.85 3.71
C ASN A 107 -0.74 -5.75 4.50
N ASN A 108 -2.04 -5.72 4.19
CA ASN A 108 -3.04 -6.56 4.86
C ASN A 108 -2.79 -8.04 4.60
N SER A 109 -2.48 -8.42 3.37
CA SER A 109 -2.09 -9.79 3.04
C SER A 109 -0.83 -10.20 3.82
N ALA A 110 0.19 -9.36 3.84
CA ALA A 110 1.43 -9.65 4.55
C ALA A 110 1.27 -9.77 6.07
N LYS A 111 0.38 -8.98 6.67
CA LYS A 111 0.19 -8.95 8.13
C LYS A 111 -0.79 -10.01 8.63
N TYR A 112 -1.82 -10.33 7.85
CA TYR A 112 -2.99 -11.04 8.37
C TYR A 112 -3.38 -12.29 7.61
N ALA A 113 -3.05 -12.41 6.31
CA ALA A 113 -3.63 -13.44 5.47
C ALA A 113 -3.03 -14.83 5.69
N GLU A 114 -1.74 -14.94 6.04
CA GLU A 114 -1.00 -16.22 6.04
C GLU A 114 -1.14 -16.94 4.68
N ALA A 115 -1.14 -16.15 3.60
CA ALA A 115 -1.37 -16.62 2.26
C ALA A 115 -0.11 -17.24 1.64
N SER A 116 -0.30 -18.27 0.81
CA SER A 116 0.77 -18.83 -0.04
C SER A 116 0.76 -18.26 -1.45
N ARG A 117 -0.29 -17.53 -1.84
CA ARG A 117 -0.41 -16.85 -3.13
C ARG A 117 -1.10 -15.51 -2.97
N PHE A 118 -0.54 -14.48 -3.64
CA PHE A 118 -1.11 -13.13 -3.75
C PHE A 118 -1.13 -12.73 -5.21
N TRP A 119 -2.19 -12.07 -5.69
CA TRP A 119 -2.28 -11.61 -7.07
C TRP A 119 -2.81 -10.19 -7.21
N VAL A 120 -2.36 -9.52 -8.27
CA VAL A 120 -2.91 -8.27 -8.76
C VAL A 120 -3.07 -8.38 -10.27
N HIS A 121 -4.30 -8.39 -10.75
CA HIS A 121 -4.61 -8.50 -12.17
C HIS A 121 -5.21 -7.19 -12.68
N PHE A 122 -4.58 -6.63 -13.69
CA PHE A 122 -5.05 -5.45 -14.40
C PHE A 122 -5.70 -5.90 -15.71
N ASP A 123 -6.92 -5.45 -16.00
CA ASP A 123 -7.64 -5.71 -17.25
C ASP A 123 -8.18 -4.38 -17.81
N ILE A 124 -8.09 -4.21 -19.14
CA ILE A 124 -8.55 -3.02 -19.85
C ILE A 124 -9.67 -3.42 -20.79
N ARG A 125 -10.88 -2.88 -20.54
CA ARG A 125 -12.06 -3.10 -21.37
C ARG A 125 -12.56 -1.79 -21.92
N GLY A 126 -12.28 -1.55 -23.21
CA GLY A 126 -12.55 -0.25 -23.80
C GLY A 126 -11.79 0.88 -23.10
N ASN A 127 -12.50 1.77 -22.45
CA ASN A 127 -11.91 2.90 -21.68
C ASN A 127 -11.95 2.66 -20.15
N GLU A 128 -12.16 1.43 -19.74
CA GLU A 128 -12.26 1.07 -18.32
C GLU A 128 -11.08 0.21 -17.89
N LEU A 129 -10.42 0.62 -16.80
CA LEU A 129 -9.44 -0.17 -16.09
C LEU A 129 -10.13 -0.92 -14.96
N SER A 130 -10.06 -2.25 -15.00
CA SER A 130 -10.48 -3.13 -13.92
C SER A 130 -9.23 -3.65 -13.21
N ILE A 131 -9.27 -3.68 -11.89
CA ILE A 131 -8.17 -4.18 -11.07
C ILE A 131 -8.74 -5.14 -10.06
N GLU A 132 -8.26 -6.36 -10.11
CA GLU A 132 -8.53 -7.40 -9.13
C GLU A 132 -7.30 -7.61 -8.26
N VAL A 133 -7.48 -7.59 -6.95
CA VAL A 133 -6.42 -7.89 -5.98
C VAL A 133 -6.96 -8.91 -4.97
N GLY A 134 -6.14 -9.91 -4.66
CA GLY A 134 -6.54 -10.93 -3.71
C GLY A 134 -5.39 -11.80 -3.22
N ASP A 135 -5.72 -12.64 -2.26
CA ASP A 135 -4.86 -13.68 -1.73
C ASP A 135 -5.67 -14.94 -1.42
N ASN A 136 -4.97 -16.07 -1.23
CA ASN A 136 -5.59 -17.34 -0.85
C ASN A 136 -5.46 -17.64 0.65
N GLY A 137 -5.28 -16.61 1.47
CA GLY A 137 -5.13 -16.75 2.90
C GLY A 137 -6.42 -17.06 3.65
N LYS A 138 -6.38 -16.92 4.95
CA LYS A 138 -7.51 -17.27 5.84
C LYS A 138 -8.72 -16.33 5.75
N GLY A 139 -8.61 -15.24 4.97
CA GLY A 139 -9.65 -14.23 4.89
C GLY A 139 -9.86 -13.46 6.19
N PHE A 140 -10.92 -12.66 6.23
CA PHE A 140 -11.32 -11.90 7.41
C PHE A 140 -12.84 -11.81 7.51
N ASP A 141 -13.34 -11.67 8.72
CA ASP A 141 -14.77 -11.54 9.00
C ASP A 141 -15.18 -10.07 8.89
N MET A 142 -15.99 -9.75 7.89
CA MET A 142 -16.50 -8.38 7.64
C MET A 142 -17.41 -7.87 8.77
N ALA A 143 -17.98 -8.75 9.60
CA ALA A 143 -18.90 -8.39 10.69
C ALA A 143 -18.15 -8.06 11.99
N LYS A 144 -16.88 -8.46 12.12
CA LYS A 144 -16.05 -8.08 13.26
C LYS A 144 -15.48 -6.70 13.00
N GLU A 145 -15.69 -5.77 13.95
CA GLU A 145 -15.05 -4.45 13.94
C GLU A 145 -13.55 -4.63 13.70
N SER A 146 -13.09 -4.21 12.53
CA SER A 146 -11.66 -4.20 12.25
C SER A 146 -11.02 -3.13 13.16
N THR A 147 -10.09 -3.54 14.01
CA THR A 147 -9.34 -2.61 14.88
C THR A 147 -8.44 -1.64 14.10
N GLY A 148 -8.56 -1.60 12.76
CA GLY A 148 -7.75 -0.76 11.87
C GLY A 148 -8.60 -0.06 10.80
N ASN A 149 -8.27 1.19 10.51
CA ASN A 149 -8.95 2.05 9.53
C ASN A 149 -8.60 1.70 8.06
N GLY A 150 -7.89 0.60 7.79
CA GLY A 150 -7.39 0.26 6.47
C GLY A 150 -8.50 0.01 5.44
N LEU A 151 -9.48 -0.83 5.75
CA LEU A 151 -10.60 -1.15 4.86
C LEU A 151 -11.47 0.07 4.58
N GLU A 152 -11.81 0.84 5.61
CA GLU A 152 -12.58 2.09 5.46
C GLU A 152 -11.83 3.11 4.59
N SER A 153 -10.53 3.24 4.80
CA SER A 153 -9.66 4.11 4.00
C SER A 153 -9.61 3.68 2.53
N MET A 154 -9.49 2.38 2.25
CA MET A 154 -9.53 1.86 0.87
C MET A 154 -10.88 2.13 0.22
N GLN A 155 -12.00 1.89 0.92
CA GLN A 155 -13.35 2.16 0.41
C GLN A 155 -13.58 3.64 0.13
N ALA A 156 -13.16 4.53 1.03
CA ALA A 156 -13.29 5.97 0.85
C ALA A 156 -12.50 6.45 -0.38
N ARG A 157 -11.27 5.96 -0.57
CA ARG A 157 -10.44 6.27 -1.74
C ARG A 157 -11.06 5.76 -3.04
N ALA A 158 -11.60 4.53 -3.04
CA ALA A 158 -12.27 3.96 -4.20
C ALA A 158 -13.52 4.76 -4.59
N LYS A 159 -14.32 5.19 -3.62
CA LYS A 159 -15.48 6.08 -3.85
C LYS A 159 -15.07 7.41 -4.47
N ASN A 160 -14.01 8.04 -3.97
CA ASN A 160 -13.50 9.31 -4.52
C ASN A 160 -13.05 9.17 -5.98
N MET A 161 -12.41 8.05 -6.34
CA MET A 161 -12.02 7.77 -7.72
C MET A 161 -13.24 7.63 -8.66
N SER A 162 -14.34 7.03 -8.18
CA SER A 162 -15.57 6.85 -8.94
C SER A 162 -16.36 8.15 -9.08
N ALA A 163 -16.38 9.02 -8.06
CA ALA A 163 -17.05 10.32 -8.08
C ALA A 163 -16.41 11.30 -9.08
N ASN A 164 -15.09 11.36 -9.17
CA ASN A 164 -14.37 12.19 -10.13
C ASN A 164 -14.66 11.79 -11.59
N ARG A 165 -14.97 10.52 -11.85
CA ARG A 165 -15.33 10.04 -13.18
C ARG A 165 -16.71 10.51 -13.64
N SER A 166 -17.67 10.71 -12.74
CA SER A 166 -18.99 11.24 -13.06
C SER A 166 -18.98 12.76 -13.31
N ALA A 167 -18.09 13.50 -12.65
CA ALA A 167 -17.93 14.95 -12.85
C ALA A 167 -17.27 15.32 -14.19
N SER A 168 -16.34 14.49 -14.68
CA SER A 168 -15.67 14.73 -15.97
C SER A 168 -16.49 14.36 -17.22
N ARG A 169 -17.69 13.80 -17.05
CA ARG A 169 -18.62 13.46 -18.14
C ARG A 169 -19.69 14.52 -18.43
N GLN A 170 -19.66 15.67 -17.76
CA GLN A 170 -20.66 16.74 -17.91
C GLN A 170 -20.17 17.93 -18.75
N ASP A 171 -19.03 17.81 -19.48
CA ASP A 171 -18.56 18.84 -20.47
C ASP A 171 -18.69 18.33 -21.89
#